data_85ffae7132c5a392f5b7226be73aefb9
#
_entry.id   85ffae7132c5a392f5b7226be73aefb9
#
_cell.length_a   1.000
_cell.length_b   1.000
_cell.length_c   1.000
_cell.angle_alpha   90.00
_cell.angle_beta   90.00
_cell.angle_gamma   90.00
#
_symmetry.space_group_name_H-M   'P 1'
#
loop_
_entity.id
_entity.type
_entity.pdbx_description
1 polymer ?
#
loop_
_entity_poly.entity_id
_entity_poly.type
_entity_poly.pdbx_seq_one_letter_code
_entity_poly.pdbx_strand_id
1 'polypeptide(L)'
;PPADMTGGSIQLFDPHYDSGSSTWTLGVAEGIENALSVVETTSTPCWAASSAWCLENVTVPDFLLPPPDVKSINFYIWADKDIANSQGTRAGIEAAQRLQSRMVEFLAKRYPASKLTIEVFEPAQDIPDGKKGIDWNDVLQLTGQDGFPIHWAPECLNQL
;
A
#
# COMPACT_ATOMS: atom_id res chain seq x y z
N PRO A 1 21.66 -17.60 -13.11
CA PRO A 1 21.70 -16.57 -12.08
C PRO A 1 20.34 -16.51 -11.38
N PRO A 2 20.28 -16.26 -10.07
CA PRO A 2 19.01 -16.03 -9.43
C PRO A 2 18.31 -14.84 -10.11
N ALA A 3 17.01 -14.94 -10.32
CA ALA A 3 16.25 -13.84 -10.88
C ALA A 3 16.39 -12.60 -9.98
N ASP A 4 16.59 -11.44 -10.60
CA ASP A 4 16.59 -10.18 -9.85
C ASP A 4 15.18 -9.94 -9.32
N MET A 5 15.02 -10.01 -8.01
CA MET A 5 13.75 -9.80 -7.31
C MET A 5 13.55 -8.33 -6.89
N THR A 6 14.45 -7.45 -7.28
CA THR A 6 14.35 -6.02 -6.95
C THR A 6 13.07 -5.42 -7.52
N GLY A 7 12.25 -4.85 -6.67
CA GLY A 7 10.96 -4.27 -7.04
C GLY A 7 9.86 -5.31 -7.33
N GLY A 8 10.13 -6.60 -7.11
CA GLY A 8 9.14 -7.65 -7.26
C GLY A 8 8.01 -7.51 -6.25
N SER A 9 6.78 -7.54 -6.75
CA SER A 9 5.56 -7.57 -5.94
C SER A 9 4.65 -8.68 -6.42
N ILE A 10 3.87 -9.22 -5.48
CA ILE A 10 2.79 -10.17 -5.80
C ILE A 10 1.56 -9.32 -6.11
N GLN A 11 1.19 -9.31 -7.38
CA GLN A 11 0.04 -8.56 -7.89
C GLN A 11 -1.22 -9.40 -7.69
N LEU A 12 -1.81 -9.31 -6.50
CA LEU A 12 -2.99 -10.08 -6.13
C LEU A 12 -4.24 -9.65 -6.91
N PHE A 13 -4.32 -8.36 -7.26
CA PHE A 13 -5.44 -7.76 -7.98
C PHE A 13 -4.92 -6.68 -8.91
N ASP A 14 -5.64 -6.42 -10.00
CA ASP A 14 -5.37 -5.24 -10.83
C ASP A 14 -5.69 -3.94 -10.06
N PRO A 15 -4.99 -2.84 -10.34
CA PRO A 15 -5.40 -1.53 -9.86
C PRO A 15 -6.85 -1.24 -10.25
N HIS A 16 -7.58 -0.59 -9.37
CA HIS A 16 -8.96 -0.20 -9.64
C HIS A 16 -9.03 1.15 -10.35
N TYR A 17 -9.76 1.22 -11.46
CA TYR A 17 -10.09 2.47 -12.13
C TYR A 17 -11.60 2.67 -12.17
N ASP A 18 -12.07 3.71 -11.49
CA ASP A 18 -13.45 4.17 -11.56
C ASP A 18 -13.59 5.21 -12.67
N SER A 19 -14.22 4.84 -13.77
CA SER A 19 -14.43 5.72 -14.92
C SER A 19 -15.42 6.86 -14.63
N GLY A 20 -16.33 6.68 -13.67
CA GLY A 20 -17.31 7.71 -13.28
C GLY A 20 -16.64 8.92 -12.62
N SER A 21 -15.73 8.68 -11.68
CA SER A 21 -14.96 9.71 -10.99
C SER A 21 -13.60 9.98 -11.63
N SER A 22 -13.19 9.18 -12.61
CA SER A 22 -11.84 9.19 -13.19
C SER A 22 -10.75 9.06 -12.11
N THR A 23 -10.91 8.06 -11.25
CA THR A 23 -10.03 7.79 -10.10
C THR A 23 -9.36 6.43 -10.22
N TRP A 24 -8.04 6.41 -10.15
CA TRP A 24 -7.24 5.19 -10.11
C TRP A 24 -6.73 4.94 -8.69
N THR A 25 -6.78 3.70 -8.24
CA THR A 25 -6.39 3.34 -6.87
C THR A 25 -5.59 2.04 -6.84
N LEU A 26 -4.50 2.05 -6.10
CA LEU A 26 -3.70 0.87 -5.79
C LEU A 26 -3.10 1.02 -4.38
N GLY A 27 -3.09 -0.07 -3.64
CA GLY A 27 -2.35 -0.21 -2.38
C GLY A 27 -1.16 -1.15 -2.53
N VAL A 28 -0.23 -1.05 -1.62
CA VAL A 28 0.87 -2.00 -1.45
C VAL A 28 1.17 -2.18 0.04
N ALA A 29 1.42 -3.41 0.46
CA ALA A 29 1.75 -3.77 1.84
C ALA A 29 2.96 -4.72 1.88
N GLU A 30 3.65 -4.80 3.01
CA GLU A 30 4.63 -5.86 3.25
C GLU A 30 3.91 -7.15 3.66
N GLY A 31 4.11 -8.21 2.88
CA GLY A 31 3.51 -9.53 3.13
C GLY A 31 2.10 -9.72 2.54
N ILE A 32 1.82 -10.97 2.18
CA ILE A 32 0.54 -11.36 1.55
C ILE A 32 -0.62 -11.22 2.53
N GLU A 33 -0.42 -11.60 3.80
CA GLU A 33 -1.45 -11.56 4.82
C GLU A 33 -1.92 -10.13 5.09
N ASN A 34 -0.99 -9.18 5.14
CA ASN A 34 -1.30 -7.76 5.28
C ASN A 34 -2.04 -7.21 4.06
N ALA A 35 -1.59 -7.54 2.86
CA ALA A 35 -2.27 -7.12 1.64
C ALA A 35 -3.70 -7.65 1.56
N LEU A 36 -3.93 -8.93 1.90
CA LEU A 36 -5.26 -9.53 1.95
C LEU A 36 -6.14 -8.90 3.04
N SER A 37 -5.58 -8.59 4.22
CA SER A 37 -6.30 -7.89 5.29
C SER A 37 -6.77 -6.50 4.86
N VAL A 38 -5.93 -5.78 4.11
CA VAL A 38 -6.29 -4.48 3.52
C VAL A 38 -7.43 -4.64 2.52
N VAL A 39 -7.33 -5.59 1.59
CA VAL A 39 -8.37 -5.84 0.58
C VAL A 39 -9.70 -6.21 1.24
N GLU A 40 -9.67 -7.15 2.19
CA GLU A 40 -10.87 -7.59 2.91
C GLU A 40 -11.57 -6.44 3.63
N THR A 41 -10.79 -5.56 4.25
CA THR A 41 -11.32 -4.50 5.12
C THR A 41 -11.71 -3.24 4.36
N THR A 42 -10.90 -2.84 3.38
CA THR A 42 -11.05 -1.55 2.70
C THR A 42 -11.59 -1.65 1.29
N SER A 43 -11.68 -2.86 0.73
CA SER A 43 -11.98 -3.11 -0.69
C SER A 43 -11.03 -2.42 -1.66
N THR A 44 -9.86 -1.97 -1.19
CA THR A 44 -8.81 -1.40 -2.03
C THR A 44 -7.94 -2.52 -2.58
N PRO A 45 -7.68 -2.61 -3.89
CA PRO A 45 -6.70 -3.55 -4.42
C PRO A 45 -5.34 -3.28 -3.78
N CYS A 46 -4.70 -4.32 -3.28
CA CYS A 46 -3.42 -4.21 -2.59
C CYS A 46 -2.47 -5.31 -3.06
N TRP A 47 -1.27 -4.91 -3.45
CA TRP A 47 -0.18 -5.82 -3.79
C TRP A 47 0.65 -6.15 -2.56
N ALA A 48 1.30 -7.29 -2.59
CA ALA A 48 2.19 -7.71 -1.52
C ALA A 48 3.65 -7.60 -1.94
N ALA A 49 4.45 -6.88 -1.17
CA ALA A 49 5.90 -6.93 -1.24
C ALA A 49 6.43 -7.98 -0.26
N SER A 50 7.44 -8.76 -0.64
CA SER A 50 7.95 -9.85 0.18
C SER A 50 8.86 -9.40 1.34
N SER A 51 9.26 -8.14 1.35
CA SER A 51 10.14 -7.55 2.37
C SER A 51 10.10 -6.02 2.28
N ALA A 52 10.65 -5.34 3.29
CA ALA A 52 10.86 -3.88 3.26
C ALA A 52 11.68 -3.43 2.04
N TRP A 53 12.71 -4.19 1.65
CA TRP A 53 13.48 -3.93 0.43
C TRP A 53 12.63 -4.00 -0.83
N CYS A 54 11.78 -5.03 -0.96
CA CYS A 54 10.86 -5.14 -2.08
C CYS A 54 9.81 -4.03 -2.07
N LEU A 55 9.30 -3.67 -0.89
CA LEU A 55 8.35 -2.57 -0.72
C LEU A 55 8.92 -1.25 -1.23
N GLU A 56 10.13 -0.89 -0.80
CA GLU A 56 10.81 0.34 -1.24
C GLU A 56 10.97 0.42 -2.76
N ASN A 57 11.19 -0.71 -3.41
CA ASN A 57 11.48 -0.81 -4.83
C ASN A 57 10.27 -1.21 -5.70
N VAL A 58 9.06 -1.22 -5.16
CA VAL A 58 7.84 -1.52 -5.93
C VAL A 58 7.74 -0.60 -7.14
N THR A 59 7.44 -1.18 -8.30
CA THR A 59 7.15 -0.48 -9.54
C THR A 59 5.80 -0.93 -10.09
N VAL A 60 5.10 -0.01 -10.75
CA VAL A 60 3.85 -0.32 -11.45
C VAL A 60 4.18 -0.47 -12.94
N PRO A 61 3.92 -1.64 -13.55
CA PRO A 61 4.11 -1.82 -14.99
C PRO A 61 3.31 -0.81 -15.82
N ASP A 62 3.84 -0.40 -16.95
CA ASP A 62 3.22 0.62 -17.81
C ASP A 62 1.76 0.31 -18.17
N PHE A 63 1.43 -0.95 -18.44
CA PHE A 63 0.08 -1.38 -18.81
C PHE A 63 -0.93 -1.36 -17.66
N LEU A 64 -0.47 -1.19 -16.41
CA LEU A 64 -1.29 -1.07 -15.21
C LEU A 64 -1.32 0.37 -14.66
N LEU A 65 -0.57 1.28 -15.25
CA LEU A 65 -0.58 2.69 -14.84
C LEU A 65 -1.94 3.35 -15.11
N PRO A 66 -2.24 4.45 -14.39
CA PRO A 66 -3.45 5.23 -14.65
C PRO A 66 -3.56 5.67 -16.12
N PRO A 67 -4.80 5.79 -16.67
CA PRO A 67 -5.01 6.40 -17.98
C PRO A 67 -4.41 7.81 -18.06
N PRO A 68 -4.00 8.29 -19.26
CA PRO A 68 -3.36 9.61 -19.41
C PRO A 68 -4.22 10.79 -18.94
N ASP A 69 -5.53 10.66 -19.00
CA ASP A 69 -6.52 11.68 -18.63
C ASP A 69 -7.12 11.49 -17.24
N VAL A 70 -6.54 10.61 -16.40
CA VAL A 70 -6.99 10.36 -15.03
C VAL A 70 -7.04 11.66 -14.21
N LYS A 71 -8.12 11.87 -13.46
CA LYS A 71 -8.30 13.08 -12.64
C LYS A 71 -7.70 12.92 -11.24
N SER A 72 -7.79 11.74 -10.66
CA SER A 72 -7.31 11.46 -9.30
C SER A 72 -6.57 10.14 -9.25
N ILE A 73 -5.44 10.13 -8.56
CA ILE A 73 -4.62 8.94 -8.34
C ILE A 73 -4.45 8.75 -6.85
N ASN A 74 -4.87 7.58 -6.35
CA ASN A 74 -4.66 7.16 -4.97
C ASN A 74 -3.65 6.01 -4.93
N PHE A 75 -2.55 6.21 -4.24
CA PHE A 75 -1.55 5.18 -4.00
C PHE A 75 -1.31 5.08 -2.49
N TYR A 76 -1.67 3.95 -1.90
CA TYR A 76 -1.63 3.73 -0.46
C TYR A 76 -0.55 2.72 -0.08
N ILE A 77 0.29 3.09 0.86
CA ILE A 77 1.39 2.25 1.34
C ILE A 77 1.09 1.86 2.78
N TRP A 78 0.89 0.57 3.00
CA TRP A 78 0.51 0.00 4.29
C TRP A 78 1.75 -0.55 4.97
N ALA A 79 2.36 0.27 5.82
CA ALA A 79 3.58 -0.06 6.55
C ALA A 79 3.27 -0.76 7.87
N ASP A 80 4.13 -1.68 8.26
CA ASP A 80 4.09 -2.29 9.60
C ASP A 80 4.64 -1.33 10.65
N LYS A 81 4.14 -1.45 11.88
CA LYS A 81 4.65 -0.71 13.02
C LYS A 81 5.60 -1.59 13.82
N ASP A 82 6.89 -1.32 13.69
CA ASP A 82 7.95 -2.02 14.40
C ASP A 82 8.56 -1.19 15.51
N ILE A 83 9.07 -1.87 16.53
CA ILE A 83 9.97 -1.24 17.51
C ILE A 83 11.28 -0.94 16.77
N ALA A 84 11.82 0.27 16.98
CA ALA A 84 13.11 0.63 16.45
C ALA A 84 14.21 -0.37 16.92
N ASN A 85 15.09 -0.75 16.00
CA ASN A 85 16.25 -1.59 16.35
C ASN A 85 17.25 -0.82 17.24
N SER A 86 18.35 -1.46 17.63
CA SER A 86 19.40 -0.87 18.46
C SER A 86 20.04 0.40 17.87
N GLN A 87 19.87 0.63 16.57
CA GLN A 87 20.38 1.81 15.85
C GLN A 87 19.27 2.88 15.65
N GLY A 88 18.08 2.67 16.20
CA GLY A 88 16.95 3.57 16.06
C GLY A 88 16.23 3.43 14.71
N THR A 89 16.54 2.42 13.90
CA THR A 89 15.96 2.20 12.58
C THR A 89 14.66 1.40 12.67
N ARG A 90 13.66 1.84 11.91
CA ARG A 90 12.39 1.16 11.71
C ARG A 90 12.25 0.86 10.21
N ALA A 91 12.74 -0.30 9.80
CA ALA A 91 12.94 -0.65 8.38
C ALA A 91 11.66 -0.56 7.54
N GLY A 92 10.53 -1.02 8.06
CA GLY A 92 9.25 -1.01 7.34
C GLY A 92 8.76 0.40 7.03
N ILE A 93 8.69 1.27 8.04
CA ILE A 93 8.22 2.66 7.85
C ILE A 93 9.18 3.49 7.00
N GLU A 94 10.50 3.27 7.16
CA GLU A 94 11.49 3.98 6.35
C GLU A 94 11.43 3.56 4.88
N ALA A 95 11.25 2.27 4.60
CA ALA A 95 11.04 1.76 3.25
C ALA A 95 9.75 2.34 2.62
N ALA A 96 8.67 2.39 3.38
CA ALA A 96 7.40 2.99 2.95
C ALA A 96 7.55 4.48 2.61
N GLN A 97 8.27 5.23 3.42
CA GLN A 97 8.53 6.65 3.18
C GLN A 97 9.40 6.89 1.93
N ARG A 98 10.40 6.04 1.69
CA ARG A 98 11.21 6.11 0.45
C ARG A 98 10.37 5.77 -0.77
N LEU A 99 9.50 4.75 -0.69
CA LEU A 99 8.55 4.46 -1.76
C LEU A 99 7.61 5.64 -2.01
N GLN A 100 7.04 6.23 -0.96
CA GLN A 100 6.17 7.39 -1.07
C GLN A 100 6.86 8.53 -1.84
N SER A 101 8.07 8.90 -1.46
CA SER A 101 8.83 9.97 -2.11
C SER A 101 9.06 9.69 -3.59
N ARG A 102 9.43 8.46 -3.93
CA ARG A 102 9.68 8.02 -5.29
C ARG A 102 8.39 8.02 -6.14
N MET A 103 7.28 7.58 -5.58
CA MET A 103 5.99 7.57 -6.28
C MET A 103 5.42 8.98 -6.46
N VAL A 104 5.59 9.87 -5.49
CA VAL A 104 5.22 11.29 -5.64
C VAL A 104 5.97 11.91 -6.82
N GLU A 105 7.28 11.74 -6.88
CA GLU A 105 8.10 12.28 -7.98
C GLU A 105 7.68 11.71 -9.34
N PHE A 106 7.55 10.39 -9.42
CA PHE A 106 7.19 9.70 -10.65
C PHE A 106 5.79 10.09 -11.16
N LEU A 107 4.77 10.04 -10.28
CA LEU A 107 3.39 10.31 -10.67
C LEU A 107 3.14 11.79 -10.93
N ALA A 108 3.76 12.71 -10.19
CA ALA A 108 3.65 14.14 -10.43
C ALA A 108 4.23 14.54 -11.79
N LYS A 109 5.33 13.91 -12.18
CA LYS A 109 5.96 14.16 -13.49
C LYS A 109 5.12 13.60 -14.64
N ARG A 110 4.55 12.42 -14.48
CA ARG A 110 3.78 11.73 -15.52
C ARG A 110 2.34 12.24 -15.64
N TYR A 111 1.74 12.66 -14.52
CA TYR A 111 0.34 13.11 -14.44
C TYR A 111 0.25 14.50 -13.80
N PRO A 112 0.80 15.55 -14.44
CA PRO A 112 0.91 16.87 -13.83
C PRO A 112 -0.43 17.57 -13.56
N ALA A 113 -1.50 17.14 -14.23
CA ALA A 113 -2.85 17.71 -14.05
C ALA A 113 -3.73 16.91 -13.10
N SER A 114 -3.25 15.77 -12.60
CA SER A 114 -4.03 14.89 -11.72
C SER A 114 -3.86 15.26 -10.25
N LYS A 115 -4.92 15.08 -9.48
CA LYS A 115 -4.83 15.12 -8.01
C LYS A 115 -4.16 13.83 -7.52
N LEU A 116 -3.07 13.97 -6.79
CA LEU A 116 -2.33 12.84 -6.21
C LEU A 116 -2.62 12.73 -4.71
N THR A 117 -2.99 11.52 -4.28
CA THR A 117 -3.09 11.15 -2.86
C THR A 117 -2.18 9.94 -2.66
N ILE A 118 -0.99 10.18 -2.13
CA ILE A 118 0.03 9.14 -1.91
C ILE A 118 0.35 9.14 -0.43
N GLU A 119 -0.19 8.17 0.29
CA GLU A 119 -0.16 8.14 1.75
C GLU A 119 0.47 6.87 2.27
N VAL A 120 1.20 7.00 3.38
CA VAL A 120 1.71 5.90 4.18
C VAL A 120 0.82 5.76 5.40
N PHE A 121 0.29 4.55 5.60
CA PHE A 121 -0.47 4.17 6.79
C PHE A 121 0.35 3.24 7.66
N GLU A 122 0.41 3.56 8.94
CA GLU A 122 1.00 2.75 10.00
C GLU A 122 -0.07 2.43 11.03
N PRO A 123 -0.13 1.22 11.63
CA PRO A 123 -1.09 0.92 12.69
C PRO A 123 -1.06 1.95 13.83
N ALA A 124 -2.24 2.49 14.18
CA ALA A 124 -2.38 3.42 15.30
C ALA A 124 -2.29 2.71 16.66
N GLN A 125 -2.56 1.41 16.68
CA GLN A 125 -2.58 0.60 17.89
C GLN A 125 -1.19 0.49 18.50
N ASP A 126 -1.14 0.33 19.82
CA ASP A 126 0.11 0.06 20.52
C ASP A 126 0.60 -1.36 20.22
N ILE A 127 1.92 -1.52 20.18
CA ILE A 127 2.53 -2.83 20.02
C ILE A 127 2.26 -3.63 21.29
N PRO A 128 1.64 -4.82 21.20
CA PRO A 128 1.36 -5.64 22.36
C PRO A 128 2.63 -6.03 23.13
N ASP A 129 2.51 -6.17 24.45
CA ASP A 129 3.61 -6.57 25.32
C ASP A 129 4.27 -7.87 24.82
N GLY A 130 5.59 -7.86 24.72
CA GLY A 130 6.40 -9.00 24.26
C GLY A 130 6.47 -9.18 22.75
N LYS A 131 5.74 -8.40 21.96
CA LYS A 131 5.87 -8.38 20.49
C LYS A 131 6.89 -7.32 20.05
N LYS A 132 7.47 -7.54 18.87
CA LYS A 132 8.43 -6.59 18.25
C LYS A 132 7.76 -5.60 17.30
N GLY A 133 6.51 -5.81 16.99
CA GLY A 133 5.73 -5.00 16.06
C GLY A 133 4.27 -5.39 16.01
N ILE A 134 3.51 -4.64 15.26
CA ILE A 134 2.12 -4.92 14.88
C ILE A 134 1.95 -4.63 13.40
N ASP A 135 1.35 -5.55 12.69
CA ASP A 135 1.05 -5.45 11.28
C ASP A 135 -0.47 -5.29 11.03
N TRP A 136 -0.87 -5.13 9.78
CA TRP A 136 -2.27 -4.91 9.43
C TRP A 136 -3.15 -6.16 9.59
N ASN A 137 -2.58 -7.35 9.50
CA ASN A 137 -3.30 -8.59 9.84
C ASN A 137 -3.56 -8.66 11.35
N ASP A 138 -2.58 -8.28 12.18
CA ASP A 138 -2.79 -8.13 13.64
C ASP A 138 -3.90 -7.11 13.95
N VAL A 139 -3.91 -5.95 13.27
CA VAL A 139 -4.95 -4.92 13.44
C VAL A 139 -6.32 -5.47 13.13
N LEU A 140 -6.48 -6.19 12.01
CA LEU A 140 -7.75 -6.81 11.65
C LEU A 140 -8.25 -7.79 12.71
N GLN A 141 -7.36 -8.59 13.27
CA GLN A 141 -7.69 -9.57 14.31
C GLN A 141 -8.04 -8.91 15.66
N LEU A 142 -7.37 -7.81 16.01
CA LEU A 142 -7.56 -7.11 17.28
C LEU A 142 -8.77 -6.18 17.31
N THR A 143 -9.01 -5.44 16.24
CA THR A 143 -9.96 -4.33 16.19
C THR A 143 -10.97 -4.41 15.05
N GLY A 144 -10.83 -5.39 14.17
CA GLY A 144 -11.68 -5.48 12.97
C GLY A 144 -11.50 -4.27 12.04
N GLN A 145 -12.54 -3.93 11.32
CA GLN A 145 -12.53 -2.82 10.35
C GLN A 145 -12.23 -1.46 10.97
N ASP A 146 -12.62 -1.24 12.21
CA ASP A 146 -12.47 0.04 12.90
C ASP A 146 -11.02 0.47 13.10
N GLY A 147 -10.08 -0.48 13.01
CA GLY A 147 -8.65 -0.20 13.08
C GLY A 147 -8.02 0.35 11.80
N PHE A 148 -8.76 0.40 10.70
CA PHE A 148 -8.26 0.84 9.39
C PHE A 148 -8.65 2.29 9.11
N PRO A 149 -7.73 3.10 8.55
CA PRO A 149 -7.97 4.54 8.33
C PRO A 149 -8.88 4.86 7.16
N ILE A 150 -9.13 3.89 6.26
CA ILE A 150 -9.95 4.05 5.06
C ILE A 150 -11.05 3.00 5.06
N HIS A 151 -12.27 3.43 4.81
CA HIS A 151 -13.42 2.58 4.58
C HIS A 151 -14.04 2.96 3.23
N TRP A 152 -14.02 2.04 2.28
CA TRP A 152 -14.64 2.26 0.98
C TRP A 152 -16.11 1.83 1.01
N ALA A 153 -16.95 2.53 0.24
CA ALA A 153 -18.36 2.21 0.16
C ALA A 153 -18.59 0.84 -0.51
N PRO A 154 -19.60 0.07 -0.07
CA PRO A 154 -19.90 -1.27 -0.57
C PRO A 154 -20.13 -1.38 -2.08
N GLU A 155 -20.38 -0.28 -2.75
CA GLU A 155 -20.62 -0.21 -4.18
C GLU A 155 -19.43 -0.63 -5.05
N CYS A 156 -18.21 -0.60 -4.47
CA CYS A 156 -17.01 -1.06 -5.16
C CYS A 156 -16.82 -2.58 -5.10
N LEU A 157 -17.49 -3.29 -4.20
CA LEU A 157 -17.35 -4.74 -4.00
C LEU A 157 -17.94 -5.60 -5.14
N ASN A 158 -18.86 -5.06 -5.93
CA ASN A 158 -19.55 -5.80 -6.97
C ASN A 158 -18.79 -5.85 -8.31
N GLN A 159 -17.57 -5.32 -8.37
CA GLN A 159 -16.75 -5.27 -9.59
C GLN A 159 -15.41 -6.01 -9.47
N LEU A 160 -15.18 -6.71 -8.36
CA LEU A 160 -14.04 -7.63 -8.18
C LEU A 160 -14.51 -9.12 -8.50
#